data_42191702557aa89e2abf6ead37e07648
#
_entry.id   42191702557aa89e2abf6ead37e07648
#
_cell.length_a   1.000
_cell.length_b   1.000
_cell.length_c   1.000
_cell.angle_alpha   90.00
_cell.angle_beta   90.00
_cell.angle_gamma   90.00
#
_symmetry.space_group_name_H-M   'P 1'
#
loop_
_entity.id
_entity.type
_entity.pdbx_description
1 polymer ?
#
loop_
_entity_poly.entity_id
_entity_poly.type
_entity_poly.pdbx_seq_one_letter_code
_entity_poly.pdbx_strand_id
1 'polypeptide(L)'
;AVIDDALIGNKTVKKVIVYNRTRTPVSMEKGRDIWWEDEMEFAEHQIENEGNVHFEAEEMDAEDPLFILYTSGSTGKPKGVVHTCAGYMVWTTYTFVNIFQYNPGDIHFCTADIGWITGHSYIVYGPLSAGATSVMFEGIPTFPTAGRFWDIVDKHKVNILYTAPTAIRSLMSFGTEPIHNKNLSSLKELVHLDKISELSKLEVIGKLEHTLNNHKDVLVPLKKLDNLEKLEHLDNLMMM
;
A
#
# COMPACT_ATOMS: atom_id res chain seq x y z
N ALA A 1 -15.01 -10.89 20.28
CA ALA A 1 -15.64 -9.58 20.49
C ALA A 1 -16.12 -8.99 19.16
N VAL A 2 -15.34 -8.16 18.42
CA VAL A 2 -15.85 -7.47 17.21
C VAL A 2 -16.40 -8.45 16.17
N ILE A 3 -15.70 -9.54 15.90
CA ILE A 3 -16.14 -10.58 14.95
C ILE A 3 -17.38 -11.29 15.47
N ASP A 4 -17.42 -11.64 16.75
CA ASP A 4 -18.57 -12.32 17.35
C ASP A 4 -19.83 -11.45 17.26
N ASP A 5 -19.70 -10.16 17.58
CA ASP A 5 -20.79 -9.19 17.48
C ASP A 5 -21.28 -9.03 16.03
N ALA A 6 -20.34 -8.97 15.07
CA ALA A 6 -20.67 -8.89 13.65
C ALA A 6 -21.36 -10.15 13.10
N LEU A 7 -21.11 -11.29 13.70
CA LEU A 7 -21.70 -12.57 13.28
C LEU A 7 -23.04 -12.89 13.95
N ILE A 8 -23.53 -12.07 14.88
CA ILE A 8 -24.85 -12.26 15.48
C ILE A 8 -25.93 -12.27 14.39
N GLY A 9 -26.63 -13.41 14.29
CA GLY A 9 -27.68 -13.60 13.29
C GLY A 9 -27.19 -13.92 11.88
N ASN A 10 -25.88 -13.90 11.62
CA ASN A 10 -25.32 -14.31 10.34
C ASN A 10 -25.41 -15.84 10.17
N LYS A 11 -25.91 -16.29 9.00
CA LYS A 11 -26.07 -17.71 8.67
C LYS A 11 -25.17 -18.18 7.53
N THR A 12 -24.47 -17.25 6.88
CA THR A 12 -23.64 -17.52 5.69
C THR A 12 -22.22 -17.87 6.04
N VAL A 13 -21.62 -17.18 7.00
CA VAL A 13 -20.27 -17.46 7.49
C VAL A 13 -20.27 -18.76 8.28
N LYS A 14 -19.51 -19.73 7.84
CA LYS A 14 -19.43 -21.06 8.45
C LYS A 14 -18.17 -21.26 9.26
N LYS A 15 -17.09 -20.62 8.87
CA LYS A 15 -15.77 -20.73 9.49
C LYS A 15 -15.15 -19.35 9.64
N VAL A 16 -14.38 -19.18 10.70
CA VAL A 16 -13.52 -18.01 10.95
C VAL A 16 -12.11 -18.52 11.14
N ILE A 17 -11.22 -18.12 10.25
CA ILE A 17 -9.79 -18.46 10.36
C ILE A 17 -9.11 -17.36 11.18
N VAL A 18 -8.44 -17.73 12.25
CA VAL A 18 -7.81 -16.82 13.20
C VAL A 18 -6.30 -16.94 13.11
N TYR A 19 -5.64 -15.84 12.76
CA TYR A 19 -4.17 -15.73 12.77
C TYR A 19 -3.70 -15.02 14.03
N ASN A 20 -2.95 -15.72 14.90
CA ASN A 20 -2.51 -15.18 16.18
C ASN A 20 -1.17 -14.42 16.06
N ARG A 21 -1.18 -13.30 15.33
CA ARG A 21 0.03 -12.51 15.05
C ARG A 21 0.72 -11.97 16.31
N THR A 22 -0.08 -11.51 17.27
CA THR A 22 0.41 -10.85 18.50
C THR A 22 0.57 -11.80 19.67
N ARG A 23 0.17 -13.06 19.53
CA ARG A 23 0.11 -14.05 20.61
C ARG A 23 -0.74 -13.62 21.80
N THR A 24 -1.66 -12.69 21.57
CA THR A 24 -2.64 -12.27 22.57
C THR A 24 -3.69 -13.38 22.73
N PRO A 25 -4.10 -13.73 23.95
CA PRO A 25 -5.16 -14.69 24.16
C PRO A 25 -6.46 -14.28 23.47
N VAL A 26 -7.04 -15.17 22.68
CA VAL A 26 -8.29 -14.97 21.94
C VAL A 26 -9.28 -16.03 22.36
N SER A 27 -10.55 -15.62 22.52
CA SER A 27 -11.64 -16.55 22.70
C SER A 27 -12.01 -17.16 21.35
N MET A 28 -12.06 -18.48 21.28
CA MET A 28 -12.41 -19.25 20.08
C MET A 28 -13.76 -19.91 20.25
N GLU A 29 -14.65 -19.72 19.29
CA GLU A 29 -15.95 -20.39 19.24
C GLU A 29 -15.79 -21.78 18.63
N LYS A 30 -16.06 -22.81 19.43
CA LYS A 30 -15.87 -24.21 19.01
C LYS A 30 -16.76 -24.57 17.82
N GLY A 31 -16.13 -25.13 16.79
CA GLY A 31 -16.81 -25.57 15.56
C GLY A 31 -16.95 -24.50 14.49
N ARG A 32 -16.72 -23.21 14.85
CA ARG A 32 -16.68 -22.08 13.92
C ARG A 32 -15.25 -21.58 13.68
N ASP A 33 -14.51 -21.36 14.78
CA ASP A 33 -13.20 -20.73 14.72
C ASP A 33 -12.09 -21.77 14.67
N ILE A 34 -11.14 -21.56 13.79
CA ILE A 34 -9.99 -22.42 13.55
C ILE A 34 -8.71 -21.56 13.46
N TRP A 35 -7.61 -22.12 13.92
CA TRP A 35 -6.34 -21.44 13.80
C TRP A 35 -5.81 -21.51 12.35
N TRP A 36 -5.19 -20.44 11.90
CA TRP A 36 -4.51 -20.41 10.62
C TRP A 36 -3.46 -21.51 10.50
N GLU A 37 -2.69 -21.70 11.56
CA GLU A 37 -1.63 -22.69 11.62
C GLU A 37 -2.17 -24.12 11.43
N ASP A 38 -3.30 -24.44 12.07
CA ASP A 38 -3.94 -25.77 11.95
C ASP A 38 -4.43 -26.04 10.52
N GLU A 39 -5.00 -25.02 9.85
CA GLU A 39 -5.45 -25.15 8.46
C GLU A 39 -4.26 -25.25 7.50
N MET A 40 -3.14 -24.57 7.76
CA MET A 40 -1.94 -24.69 6.97
C MET A 40 -1.34 -26.08 7.08
N GLU A 41 -1.20 -26.62 8.30
CA GLU A 41 -0.72 -27.98 8.53
C GLU A 41 -1.62 -29.01 7.85
N PHE A 42 -2.94 -28.84 7.95
CA PHE A 42 -3.92 -29.69 7.27
C PHE A 42 -3.72 -29.64 5.74
N ALA A 43 -3.57 -28.46 5.16
CA ALA A 43 -3.37 -28.30 3.72
C ALA A 43 -2.04 -28.91 3.25
N GLU A 44 -0.96 -28.74 4.02
CA GLU A 44 0.35 -29.37 3.74
C GLU A 44 0.25 -30.90 3.72
N HIS A 45 -0.43 -31.49 4.71
CA HIS A 45 -0.67 -32.93 4.75
C HIS A 45 -1.52 -33.44 3.57
N GLN A 46 -2.49 -32.66 3.11
CA GLN A 46 -3.29 -33.02 1.93
C GLN A 46 -2.39 -33.04 0.67
N ILE A 47 -1.55 -32.02 0.50
CA ILE A 47 -0.61 -31.93 -0.64
C ILE A 47 0.37 -33.11 -0.63
N GLU A 48 0.91 -33.48 0.53
CA GLU A 48 1.86 -34.57 0.67
C GLU A 48 1.23 -35.94 0.36
N ASN A 49 -0.02 -36.17 0.83
CA ASN A 49 -0.68 -37.47 0.69
C ASN A 49 -1.35 -37.69 -0.67
N GLU A 50 -1.89 -36.64 -1.28
CA GLU A 50 -2.60 -36.74 -2.57
C GLU A 50 -1.67 -36.54 -3.77
N GLY A 51 -0.40 -36.22 -3.54
CA GLY A 51 0.63 -35.96 -4.56
C GLY A 51 0.27 -34.72 -5.37
N ASN A 52 1.20 -33.84 -5.62
CA ASN A 52 1.13 -32.66 -6.49
C ASN A 52 -0.29 -32.05 -6.72
N VAL A 53 -0.93 -31.62 -5.65
CA VAL A 53 -2.13 -30.82 -5.79
C VAL A 53 -1.70 -29.44 -6.32
N HIS A 54 -1.82 -29.26 -7.62
CA HIS A 54 -1.52 -28.00 -8.28
C HIS A 54 -2.82 -27.17 -8.33
N PHE A 55 -2.80 -26.02 -7.67
CA PHE A 55 -3.90 -25.08 -7.75
C PHE A 55 -3.64 -24.13 -8.92
N GLU A 56 -4.36 -24.32 -10.01
CA GLU A 56 -4.33 -23.39 -11.11
C GLU A 56 -5.08 -22.11 -10.74
N ALA A 57 -4.60 -20.99 -11.26
CA ALA A 57 -5.34 -19.74 -11.16
C ALA A 57 -6.64 -19.85 -11.96
N GLU A 58 -7.74 -19.34 -11.42
CA GLU A 58 -9.02 -19.30 -12.14
C GLU A 58 -8.90 -18.45 -13.39
N GLU A 59 -9.40 -18.95 -14.53
CA GLU A 59 -9.49 -18.19 -15.77
C GLU A 59 -10.59 -17.14 -15.64
N MET A 60 -10.21 -15.86 -15.77
CA MET A 60 -11.11 -14.73 -15.65
C MET A 60 -11.16 -13.92 -16.93
N ASP A 61 -12.35 -13.51 -17.31
CA ASP A 61 -12.52 -12.53 -18.38
C ASP A 61 -12.06 -11.14 -17.93
N ALA A 62 -11.63 -10.34 -18.90
CA ALA A 62 -11.18 -8.97 -18.66
C ALA A 62 -12.21 -8.11 -17.91
N GLU A 63 -13.50 -8.33 -18.21
CA GLU A 63 -14.61 -7.60 -17.63
C GLU A 63 -15.23 -8.28 -16.40
N ASP A 64 -14.70 -9.44 -15.98
CA ASP A 64 -15.15 -10.07 -14.74
C ASP A 64 -14.89 -9.18 -13.53
N PRO A 65 -15.84 -9.10 -12.58
CA PRO A 65 -15.66 -8.32 -11.36
C PRO A 65 -14.51 -8.85 -10.52
N LEU A 66 -13.52 -7.98 -10.25
CA LEU A 66 -12.43 -8.28 -9.32
C LEU A 66 -12.87 -8.04 -7.89
N PHE A 67 -13.44 -6.88 -7.62
CA PHE A 67 -14.01 -6.51 -6.32
C PHE A 67 -14.97 -5.32 -6.44
N ILE A 68 -15.74 -5.10 -5.38
CA ILE A 68 -16.62 -3.94 -5.23
C ILE A 68 -16.12 -3.11 -4.04
N LEU A 69 -15.82 -1.84 -4.29
CA LEU A 69 -15.43 -0.89 -3.28
C LEU A 69 -16.54 0.12 -3.03
N TYR A 70 -16.90 0.31 -1.77
CA TYR A 70 -17.90 1.28 -1.37
C TYR A 70 -17.27 2.61 -0.98
N THR A 71 -17.78 3.69 -1.55
CA THR A 71 -17.42 5.06 -1.18
C THR A 71 -18.51 5.67 -0.31
N SER A 72 -18.15 6.69 0.51
CA SER A 72 -19.12 7.38 1.38
C SER A 72 -20.23 8.11 0.62
N GLY A 73 -20.03 8.38 -0.67
CA GLY A 73 -20.99 9.04 -1.54
C GLY A 73 -21.38 10.46 -1.08
N SER A 74 -21.41 11.40 -1.98
CA SER A 74 -21.83 12.81 -1.71
C SER A 74 -23.29 12.94 -1.23
N THR A 75 -24.10 11.91 -1.42
CA THR A 75 -25.54 11.87 -1.06
C THR A 75 -25.82 11.16 0.26
N GLY A 76 -24.79 10.81 1.03
CA GLY A 76 -24.91 10.14 2.32
C GLY A 76 -25.17 8.63 2.26
N LYS A 77 -25.49 8.06 1.07
CA LYS A 77 -25.60 6.62 0.90
C LYS A 77 -24.31 6.08 0.26
N PRO A 78 -23.70 5.03 0.82
CA PRO A 78 -22.54 4.40 0.19
C PRO A 78 -22.87 3.93 -1.22
N LYS A 79 -21.94 4.17 -2.15
CA LYS A 79 -22.04 3.71 -3.55
C LYS A 79 -20.99 2.66 -3.80
N GLY A 80 -21.38 1.50 -4.32
CA GLY A 80 -20.47 0.44 -4.71
C GLY A 80 -19.91 0.73 -6.10
N VAL A 81 -18.58 0.75 -6.21
CA VAL A 81 -17.86 0.83 -7.49
C VAL A 81 -17.31 -0.56 -7.79
N VAL A 82 -17.69 -1.10 -8.93
CA VAL A 82 -17.20 -2.39 -9.44
C VAL A 82 -15.88 -2.14 -10.17
N HIS A 83 -14.85 -2.85 -9.75
CA HIS A 83 -13.58 -2.91 -10.46
C HIS A 83 -13.48 -4.24 -11.20
N THR A 84 -13.17 -4.18 -12.50
CA THR A 84 -13.00 -5.38 -13.33
C THR A 84 -11.55 -5.85 -13.32
N CYS A 85 -11.32 -7.12 -13.63
CA CYS A 85 -10.01 -7.74 -13.59
C CYS A 85 -8.99 -6.99 -14.44
N ALA A 86 -9.23 -6.83 -15.74
CA ALA A 86 -8.29 -6.13 -16.61
C ALA A 86 -8.29 -4.62 -16.38
N GLY A 87 -9.46 -4.00 -16.19
CA GLY A 87 -9.56 -2.56 -16.00
C GLY A 87 -8.73 -2.07 -14.82
N TYR A 88 -8.82 -2.76 -13.67
CA TYR A 88 -8.05 -2.42 -12.50
C TYR A 88 -6.55 -2.70 -12.68
N MET A 89 -6.18 -3.85 -13.25
CA MET A 89 -4.78 -4.21 -13.48
C MET A 89 -4.09 -3.25 -14.45
N VAL A 90 -4.74 -2.91 -15.57
CA VAL A 90 -4.20 -1.94 -16.53
C VAL A 90 -4.00 -0.58 -15.89
N TRP A 91 -5.00 -0.10 -15.15
CA TRP A 91 -4.93 1.18 -14.47
C TRP A 91 -3.79 1.25 -13.46
N THR A 92 -3.74 0.30 -12.53
CA THR A 92 -2.74 0.30 -11.46
C THR A 92 -1.33 0.13 -11.99
N THR A 93 -1.13 -0.75 -12.98
CA THR A 93 0.17 -0.94 -13.62
C THR A 93 0.60 0.29 -14.39
N TYR A 94 -0.29 0.86 -15.22
CA TYR A 94 0.03 2.04 -16.02
C TYR A 94 0.40 3.24 -15.14
N THR A 95 -0.39 3.51 -14.10
CA THR A 95 -0.12 4.62 -13.19
C THR A 95 1.14 4.39 -12.38
N PHE A 96 1.38 3.18 -11.91
CA PHE A 96 2.61 2.85 -11.21
C PHE A 96 3.85 3.06 -12.07
N VAL A 97 3.84 2.58 -13.31
CA VAL A 97 5.01 2.73 -14.20
C VAL A 97 5.22 4.19 -14.63
N ASN A 98 4.13 4.89 -15.00
CA ASN A 98 4.27 6.19 -15.65
C ASN A 98 4.21 7.38 -14.69
N ILE A 99 3.38 7.30 -13.63
CA ILE A 99 3.24 8.41 -12.66
C ILE A 99 4.31 8.29 -11.57
N PHE A 100 4.57 7.09 -11.06
CA PHE A 100 5.62 6.86 -10.07
C PHE A 100 7.01 6.71 -10.71
N GLN A 101 7.08 6.80 -12.03
CA GLN A 101 8.34 6.75 -12.80
C GLN A 101 9.19 5.53 -12.46
N TYR A 102 8.52 4.39 -12.26
CA TYR A 102 9.18 3.15 -11.93
C TYR A 102 10.11 2.70 -13.06
N ASN A 103 11.34 2.33 -12.71
CA ASN A 103 12.26 1.65 -13.59
C ASN A 103 12.58 0.25 -13.05
N PRO A 104 12.80 -0.75 -13.93
CA PRO A 104 13.19 -2.09 -13.49
C PRO A 104 14.37 -2.08 -12.52
N GLY A 105 14.19 -2.74 -11.37
CA GLY A 105 15.16 -2.77 -10.29
C GLY A 105 14.95 -1.72 -9.20
N ASP A 106 14.06 -0.74 -9.39
CA ASP A 106 13.71 0.19 -8.31
C ASP A 106 12.94 -0.51 -7.21
N ILE A 107 13.25 -0.13 -5.96
CA ILE A 107 12.57 -0.61 -4.76
C ILE A 107 11.51 0.41 -4.37
N HIS A 108 10.26 -0.04 -4.33
CA HIS A 108 9.10 0.75 -4.00
C HIS A 108 8.67 0.55 -2.55
N PHE A 109 8.33 1.62 -1.86
CA PHE A 109 7.78 1.59 -0.52
C PHE A 109 6.52 2.45 -0.43
N CYS A 110 5.37 1.79 -0.36
CA CYS A 110 4.10 2.43 -0.07
C CYS A 110 3.77 2.26 1.42
N THR A 111 3.46 3.37 2.09
CA THR A 111 3.16 3.37 3.53
C THR A 111 1.67 3.27 3.85
N ALA A 112 0.83 3.10 2.84
CA ALA A 112 -0.60 2.94 3.03
C ALA A 112 -0.93 1.64 3.77
N ASP A 113 -2.05 1.62 4.46
CA ASP A 113 -2.62 0.41 5.03
C ASP A 113 -3.02 -0.55 3.90
N ILE A 114 -2.64 -1.83 4.03
CA ILE A 114 -2.96 -2.86 3.03
C ILE A 114 -4.47 -3.11 2.90
N GLY A 115 -5.23 -2.84 3.93
CA GLY A 115 -6.70 -2.93 3.94
C GLY A 115 -7.40 -1.77 3.24
N TRP A 116 -6.66 -0.73 2.83
CA TRP A 116 -7.17 0.43 2.11
C TRP A 116 -6.90 0.31 0.61
N ILE A 117 -7.74 0.95 -0.23
CA ILE A 117 -7.60 0.85 -1.70
C ILE A 117 -6.22 1.26 -2.20
N THR A 118 -5.60 2.27 -1.59
CA THR A 118 -4.24 2.70 -1.94
C THR A 118 -3.23 1.57 -1.70
N GLY A 119 -3.39 0.82 -0.62
CA GLY A 119 -2.56 -0.36 -0.34
C GLY A 119 -2.77 -1.46 -1.39
N HIS A 120 -4.03 -1.77 -1.73
CA HIS A 120 -4.32 -2.73 -2.80
C HIS A 120 -3.66 -2.28 -4.11
N SER A 121 -3.87 -1.04 -4.53
CA SER A 121 -3.37 -0.53 -5.80
C SER A 121 -1.85 -0.48 -5.87
N TYR A 122 -1.19 0.01 -4.80
CA TYR A 122 0.22 0.42 -4.85
C TYR A 122 1.14 -0.24 -3.81
N ILE A 123 0.67 -1.29 -3.13
CA ILE A 123 1.54 -2.28 -2.49
C ILE A 123 1.49 -3.59 -3.28
N VAL A 124 0.29 -3.99 -3.73
CA VAL A 124 0.06 -5.31 -4.33
C VAL A 124 -0.02 -5.20 -5.86
N TYR A 125 -1.16 -4.73 -6.40
CA TYR A 125 -1.47 -4.91 -7.82
C TYR A 125 -0.50 -4.17 -8.76
N GLY A 126 -0.36 -2.86 -8.64
CA GLY A 126 0.50 -2.07 -9.52
C GLY A 126 1.98 -2.48 -9.49
N PRO A 127 2.62 -2.48 -8.31
CA PRO A 127 4.02 -2.86 -8.20
C PRO A 127 4.30 -4.29 -8.65
N LEU A 128 3.51 -5.26 -8.19
CA LEU A 128 3.78 -6.68 -8.51
C LEU A 128 3.51 -7.01 -9.97
N SER A 129 2.49 -6.41 -10.59
CA SER A 129 2.24 -6.57 -12.03
C SER A 129 3.36 -5.96 -12.90
N ALA A 130 4.03 -4.93 -12.40
CA ALA A 130 5.21 -4.33 -13.06
C ALA A 130 6.53 -5.09 -12.74
N GLY A 131 6.50 -6.14 -11.93
CA GLY A 131 7.68 -6.88 -11.50
C GLY A 131 8.55 -6.11 -10.51
N ALA A 132 8.00 -5.14 -9.79
CA ALA A 132 8.74 -4.35 -8.82
C ALA A 132 8.96 -5.06 -7.49
N THR A 133 10.04 -4.70 -6.80
CA THR A 133 10.23 -5.04 -5.40
C THR A 133 9.45 -4.05 -4.56
N SER A 134 8.40 -4.53 -3.87
CA SER A 134 7.57 -3.71 -2.99
C SER A 134 7.86 -4.01 -1.52
N VAL A 135 8.15 -2.97 -0.74
CA VAL A 135 8.37 -3.10 0.72
C VAL A 135 7.02 -3.06 1.42
N MET A 136 6.73 -4.10 2.19
CA MET A 136 5.58 -4.12 3.10
C MET A 136 6.01 -3.70 4.51
N PHE A 137 5.24 -2.83 5.12
CA PHE A 137 5.52 -2.26 6.43
C PHE A 137 4.39 -2.56 7.41
N GLU A 138 4.74 -3.18 8.53
CA GLU A 138 3.82 -3.37 9.66
C GLU A 138 4.22 -2.40 10.77
N GLY A 139 3.41 -1.40 11.03
CA GLY A 139 3.66 -0.42 12.07
C GLY A 139 3.06 0.96 11.78
N ILE A 140 3.49 1.93 12.57
CA ILE A 140 3.10 3.33 12.41
C ILE A 140 4.35 4.21 12.17
N PRO A 141 4.21 5.37 11.51
CA PRO A 141 5.35 6.18 11.10
C PRO A 141 6.22 6.69 12.26
N THR A 142 5.65 6.76 13.46
CA THR A 142 6.30 7.35 14.64
C THR A 142 6.78 6.31 15.67
N PHE A 143 6.66 5.01 15.39
CA PHE A 143 7.10 3.96 16.30
C PHE A 143 8.18 3.08 15.67
N PRO A 144 9.27 2.77 16.38
CA PRO A 144 9.63 3.20 17.74
C PRO A 144 10.08 4.66 17.83
N THR A 145 10.39 5.29 16.69
CA THR A 145 10.80 6.70 16.58
C THR A 145 10.21 7.34 15.34
N ALA A 146 10.16 8.67 15.26
CA ALA A 146 9.76 9.41 14.07
C ALA A 146 10.72 9.22 12.88
N GLY A 147 11.86 8.57 13.08
CA GLY A 147 12.79 8.17 12.03
C GLY A 147 12.43 6.90 11.28
N ARG A 148 11.36 6.20 11.67
CA ARG A 148 11.03 4.85 11.19
C ARG A 148 10.97 4.71 9.67
N PHE A 149 10.32 5.61 8.96
CA PHE A 149 10.24 5.56 7.50
C PHE A 149 11.62 5.75 6.86
N TRP A 150 12.39 6.67 7.39
CA TRP A 150 13.74 6.97 6.90
C TRP A 150 14.72 5.85 7.16
N ASP A 151 14.57 5.13 8.29
CA ASP A 151 15.32 3.90 8.58
C ASP A 151 15.05 2.82 7.53
N ILE A 152 13.78 2.68 7.10
CA ILE A 152 13.38 1.72 6.06
C ILE A 152 13.98 2.13 4.72
N VAL A 153 13.87 3.41 4.35
CA VAL A 153 14.45 3.95 3.12
C VAL A 153 15.95 3.71 3.07
N ASP A 154 16.66 4.04 4.14
CA ASP A 154 18.10 3.85 4.23
C ASP A 154 18.48 2.37 4.17
N LYS A 155 17.84 1.54 5.01
CA LYS A 155 18.14 0.11 5.11
C LYS A 155 17.92 -0.65 3.81
N HIS A 156 16.80 -0.40 3.16
CA HIS A 156 16.36 -1.13 1.96
C HIS A 156 16.72 -0.43 0.66
N LYS A 157 17.36 0.75 0.74
CA LYS A 157 17.73 1.56 -0.45
C LYS A 157 16.52 1.85 -1.34
N VAL A 158 15.42 2.25 -0.70
CA VAL A 158 14.17 2.57 -1.39
C VAL A 158 14.40 3.67 -2.42
N ASN A 159 13.87 3.46 -3.62
CA ASN A 159 13.96 4.41 -4.73
C ASN A 159 12.69 5.27 -4.85
N ILE A 160 11.53 4.67 -4.59
CA ILE A 160 10.22 5.33 -4.71
C ILE A 160 9.51 5.20 -3.37
N LEU A 161 9.25 6.32 -2.70
CA LEU A 161 8.47 6.39 -1.46
C LEU A 161 7.10 7.00 -1.75
N TYR A 162 6.04 6.22 -1.57
CA TYR A 162 4.66 6.68 -1.68
C TYR A 162 4.00 6.73 -0.31
N THR A 163 3.54 7.91 0.08
CA THR A 163 2.96 8.11 1.42
C THR A 163 1.85 9.16 1.41
N ALA A 164 1.03 9.15 2.47
CA ALA A 164 -0.03 10.13 2.60
C ALA A 164 0.51 11.50 3.07
N PRO A 165 -0.06 12.62 2.61
CA PRO A 165 0.28 13.96 3.07
C PRO A 165 0.20 14.11 4.58
N THR A 166 -0.81 13.51 5.17
CA THR A 166 -1.02 13.51 6.63
C THR A 166 0.11 12.85 7.39
N ALA A 167 0.70 11.79 6.85
CA ALA A 167 1.86 11.13 7.45
C ALA A 167 3.09 12.06 7.42
N ILE A 168 3.35 12.72 6.30
CA ILE A 168 4.46 13.68 6.19
C ILE A 168 4.23 14.86 7.16
N ARG A 169 3.04 15.46 7.17
CA ARG A 169 2.74 16.55 8.12
C ARG A 169 2.94 16.13 9.59
N SER A 170 2.55 14.91 9.93
CA SER A 170 2.80 14.37 11.27
C SER A 170 4.28 14.25 11.58
N LEU A 171 5.08 13.71 10.63
CA LEU A 171 6.53 13.58 10.81
C LEU A 171 7.25 14.92 10.91
N MET A 172 6.77 15.96 10.24
CA MET A 172 7.32 17.31 10.29
C MET A 172 7.28 17.93 11.70
N SER A 173 6.29 17.58 12.52
CA SER A 173 6.21 18.07 13.90
C SER A 173 7.42 17.67 14.77
N PHE A 174 8.17 16.67 14.33
CA PHE A 174 9.41 16.20 14.99
C PHE A 174 10.68 16.90 14.48
N GLY A 175 10.54 17.87 13.55
CA GLY A 175 11.68 18.57 12.97
C GLY A 175 12.54 17.70 12.06
N THR A 176 13.80 18.06 11.88
CA THR A 176 14.73 17.39 10.96
C THR A 176 15.61 16.32 11.63
N GLU A 177 15.62 16.24 12.97
CA GLU A 177 16.43 15.25 13.70
C GLU A 177 16.19 13.80 13.22
N PRO A 178 14.95 13.37 12.94
CA PRO A 178 14.68 12.00 12.51
C PRO A 178 15.36 11.58 11.20
N ILE A 179 15.75 12.54 10.36
CA ILE A 179 16.46 12.28 9.10
C ILE A 179 17.97 12.47 9.18
N HIS A 180 18.48 13.02 10.28
CA HIS A 180 19.92 13.16 10.47
C HIS A 180 20.58 11.77 10.51
N ASN A 181 21.75 11.66 9.88
CA ASN A 181 22.51 10.42 9.80
C ASN A 181 21.82 9.27 9.03
N LYS A 182 20.80 9.56 8.22
CA LYS A 182 20.21 8.60 7.29
C LYS A 182 20.74 8.82 5.88
N ASN A 183 21.08 7.74 5.22
CA ASN A 183 21.48 7.79 3.81
C ASN A 183 20.23 7.63 2.91
N LEU A 184 19.70 8.77 2.45
CA LEU A 184 18.52 8.82 1.59
C LEU A 184 18.90 8.99 0.11
N SER A 185 20.17 8.80 -0.27
CA SER A 185 20.65 9.01 -1.64
C SER A 185 20.05 8.06 -2.69
N SER A 186 19.45 6.94 -2.25
CA SER A 186 18.74 6.01 -3.13
C SER A 186 17.37 6.54 -3.56
N LEU A 187 16.78 7.46 -2.77
CA LEU A 187 15.43 7.97 -3.02
C LEU A 187 15.42 8.86 -4.26
N LYS A 188 14.71 8.45 -5.30
CA LYS A 188 14.54 9.16 -6.57
C LYS A 188 13.22 9.93 -6.59
N GLU A 189 12.15 9.29 -6.07
CA GLU A 189 10.81 9.82 -6.11
C GLU A 189 10.17 9.79 -4.72
N LEU A 190 9.57 10.91 -4.32
CA LEU A 190 8.62 11.01 -3.23
C LEU A 190 7.25 11.30 -3.83
N VAL A 191 6.44 10.26 -3.98
CA VAL A 191 5.11 10.36 -4.58
C VAL A 191 4.10 10.75 -3.52
N HIS A 192 3.31 11.78 -3.84
CA HIS A 192 2.38 12.36 -2.92
C HIS A 192 1.25 13.05 -3.69
N LEU A 193 0.02 12.78 -3.32
CA LEU A 193 -1.15 13.18 -4.10
C LEU A 193 -1.65 14.60 -3.87
N ASP A 194 -1.16 15.34 -2.87
CA ASP A 194 -1.60 16.71 -2.59
C ASP A 194 -0.50 17.75 -2.67
N LYS A 195 -0.73 18.75 -3.51
CA LYS A 195 -0.07 20.06 -3.53
C LYS A 195 1.42 20.08 -3.16
N ILE A 196 2.25 19.56 -4.06
CA ILE A 196 3.72 19.66 -4.03
C ILE A 196 4.18 21.11 -3.77
N SER A 197 3.40 22.12 -4.17
CA SER A 197 3.72 23.53 -3.94
C SER A 197 3.78 23.96 -2.47
N GLU A 198 3.09 23.26 -1.56
CA GLU A 198 3.20 23.52 -0.12
C GLU A 198 4.40 22.81 0.52
N LEU A 199 4.82 21.69 -0.07
CA LEU A 199 5.97 20.92 0.39
C LEU A 199 7.30 21.64 0.08
N SER A 200 7.36 22.44 -0.98
CA SER A 200 8.55 23.25 -1.31
C SER A 200 8.89 24.28 -0.22
N LYS A 201 7.95 24.57 0.67
CA LYS A 201 8.15 25.45 1.85
C LYS A 201 8.75 24.72 3.05
N LEU A 202 8.96 23.41 2.96
CA LEU A 202 9.46 22.59 4.05
C LEU A 202 10.98 22.46 4.00
N GLU A 203 11.63 22.84 5.09
CA GLU A 203 13.07 22.70 5.25
C GLU A 203 13.56 21.24 5.09
N VAL A 204 12.68 20.27 5.38
CA VAL A 204 12.91 18.83 5.18
C VAL A 204 13.06 18.50 3.69
N ILE A 205 12.24 19.11 2.83
CA ILE A 205 12.34 18.93 1.39
C ILE A 205 13.51 19.74 0.83
N GLY A 206 13.79 20.91 1.38
CA GLY A 206 15.01 21.64 1.03
C GLY A 206 16.28 20.83 1.30
N LYS A 207 16.29 19.98 2.34
CA LYS A 207 17.41 19.05 2.60
C LYS A 207 17.37 17.81 1.71
N LEU A 208 16.20 17.28 1.41
CA LEU A 208 16.02 16.25 0.39
C LEU A 208 16.39 16.78 -0.98
N GLU A 209 15.97 18.00 -1.35
CA GLU A 209 16.38 18.70 -2.56
C GLU A 209 17.88 18.97 -2.60
N HIS A 210 18.50 19.32 -1.48
CA HIS A 210 19.96 19.49 -1.43
C HIS A 210 20.69 18.16 -1.61
N THR A 211 20.15 17.08 -1.10
CA THR A 211 20.69 15.72 -1.31
C THR A 211 20.45 15.25 -2.74
N LEU A 212 19.27 15.55 -3.31
CA LEU A 212 18.90 15.25 -4.68
C LEU A 212 19.59 16.19 -5.68
N ASN A 213 19.86 17.47 -5.34
CA ASN A 213 20.55 18.45 -6.20
C ASN A 213 22.02 18.12 -6.46
N ASN A 214 22.61 17.28 -5.61
CA ASN A 214 23.93 16.70 -5.91
C ASN A 214 23.88 15.66 -7.04
N HIS A 215 22.66 15.25 -7.45
CA HIS A 215 22.37 14.41 -8.61
C HIS A 215 21.51 15.21 -9.60
N LYS A 216 22.11 16.17 -10.30
CA LYS A 216 21.42 17.14 -11.19
C LYS A 216 20.53 16.53 -12.27
N ASP A 217 20.69 15.26 -12.58
CA ASP A 217 19.94 14.54 -13.61
C ASP A 217 18.55 14.06 -13.13
N VAL A 218 18.27 14.08 -11.83
CA VAL A 218 17.03 13.58 -11.22
C VAL A 218 15.96 14.68 -11.08
N LEU A 219 16.32 15.95 -11.19
CA LEU A 219 15.40 17.10 -11.00
C LEU A 219 14.53 17.46 -12.21
N VAL A 220 14.79 16.89 -13.38
CA VAL A 220 13.99 17.14 -14.59
C VAL A 220 12.53 16.71 -14.44
N PRO A 221 12.18 15.62 -13.73
CA PRO A 221 10.81 15.21 -13.53
C PRO A 221 9.99 16.17 -12.66
N LEU A 222 10.58 16.72 -11.59
CA LEU A 222 9.85 17.61 -10.66
C LEU A 222 9.38 18.92 -11.33
N LYS A 223 10.10 19.42 -12.32
CA LYS A 223 9.68 20.60 -13.12
C LYS A 223 8.56 20.32 -14.12
N LYS A 224 8.29 19.04 -14.44
CA LYS A 224 7.14 18.65 -15.29
C LYS A 224 5.84 18.53 -14.51
N LEU A 225 5.88 18.62 -13.19
CA LEU A 225 4.73 18.57 -12.30
C LEU A 225 3.83 19.82 -12.33
N ASP A 226 4.23 20.88 -13.04
CA ASP A 226 3.35 22.04 -13.32
C ASP A 226 2.08 21.69 -14.12
N ASN A 227 1.97 20.43 -14.58
CA ASN A 227 0.77 19.92 -15.24
C ASN A 227 -0.17 19.11 -14.30
N LEU A 228 0.11 19.08 -12.99
CA LEU A 228 -0.67 18.32 -12.00
C LEU A 228 -2.05 18.90 -11.68
N GLU A 229 -2.39 20.10 -12.11
CA GLU A 229 -3.78 20.58 -12.08
C GLU A 229 -4.76 19.63 -12.79
N LYS A 230 -4.25 18.79 -13.72
CA LYS A 230 -5.04 17.74 -14.37
C LYS A 230 -5.23 16.47 -13.51
N LEU A 231 -4.46 16.31 -12.45
CA LEU A 231 -4.53 15.14 -11.56
C LEU A 231 -5.53 15.33 -10.41
N GLU A 232 -5.99 16.55 -10.12
CA GLU A 232 -7.13 16.77 -9.21
C GLU A 232 -8.40 16.04 -9.68
N HIS A 233 -8.53 15.81 -10.99
CA HIS A 233 -9.60 14.98 -11.53
C HIS A 233 -9.39 13.48 -11.29
N LEU A 234 -8.17 13.01 -11.12
CA LEU A 234 -7.85 11.61 -10.86
C LEU A 234 -8.11 11.22 -9.40
N ASP A 235 -7.85 12.13 -8.45
CA ASP A 235 -8.21 11.92 -7.05
C ASP A 235 -9.72 11.76 -6.85
N ASN A 236 -10.50 12.54 -7.60
CA ASN A 236 -11.97 12.40 -7.61
C ASN A 236 -12.43 11.07 -8.24
N LEU A 237 -11.67 10.53 -9.19
CA LEU A 237 -11.94 9.21 -9.79
C LEU A 237 -11.46 8.05 -8.91
N MET A 238 -10.38 8.23 -8.14
CA MET A 238 -9.92 7.22 -7.17
C MET A 238 -10.73 7.21 -5.87
N MET A 239 -11.42 8.32 -5.57
CA MET A 239 -12.34 8.43 -4.42
C MET A 239 -13.80 8.14 -4.83
N MET A 240 -14.08 7.96 -6.11
CA MET A 240 -15.34 7.42 -6.64
C MET A 240 -15.27 5.92 -6.78
#